data_191cb3cdd3dbe1faca968d2f93d360f0
#
_entry.id   191cb3cdd3dbe1faca968d2f93d360f0
#
_cell.length_a   1.000
_cell.length_b   1.000
_cell.length_c   1.000
_cell.angle_alpha   90.00
_cell.angle_beta   90.00
_cell.angle_gamma   90.00
#
_symmetry.space_group_name_H-M   'P 1'
#
loop_
_entity.id
_entity.type
_entity.pdbx_description
1 polymer ?
#
loop_
_entity_poly.entity_id
_entity_poly.type
_entity_poly.pdbx_seq_one_letter_code
_entity_poly.pdbx_strand_id
1 'polypeptide(L)'
;MLLTMLNEKPITAETKEVRVLIQAEKDFKPSRDLDLKSLRFGSSEEVNYGKGSKVVGTLQKGNDMIVIFDAKACHIKGDEFAPKIIGQTKTGDMVFGYMRLPWVDYTPPILSARKPIVRSSASLEVLVDNYGLKTSGKSKLELYLVEGDKQRLIAHADIPAVKSYEQVKLALNTSEQLQEGKNYHFMLRIKMENEPDTEFTYSDTCKYIR
;
A
#
# COMPACT_ATOMS: atom_id res chain seq x y z
N MET A 1 16.80 2.50 2.06
CA MET A 1 16.98 1.03 2.06
C MET A 1 16.54 0.49 0.71
N LEU A 2 17.44 -0.13 -0.02
CA LEU A 2 17.17 -0.73 -1.33
C LEU A 2 16.69 -2.18 -1.16
N LEU A 3 15.57 -2.50 -1.79
CA LEU A 3 14.89 -3.79 -1.67
C LEU A 3 14.67 -4.42 -3.05
N THR A 4 14.83 -5.73 -3.13
CA THR A 4 14.53 -6.50 -4.34
C THR A 4 13.76 -7.77 -3.97
N MET A 5 12.61 -7.99 -4.62
CA MET A 5 11.87 -9.25 -4.55
C MET A 5 12.66 -10.32 -5.32
N LEU A 6 12.89 -11.45 -4.69
CA LEU A 6 13.59 -12.59 -5.33
C LEU A 6 12.62 -13.66 -5.86
N ASN A 7 11.34 -13.59 -5.53
CA ASN A 7 10.32 -14.42 -6.15
C ASN A 7 10.04 -13.86 -7.55
N GLU A 8 10.26 -14.66 -8.59
CA GLU A 8 10.06 -14.23 -9.99
C GLU A 8 8.61 -14.37 -10.47
N LYS A 9 7.80 -15.14 -9.74
CA LYS A 9 6.40 -15.45 -10.08
C LYS A 9 5.44 -14.86 -9.06
N PRO A 10 4.17 -14.60 -9.44
CA PRO A 10 3.14 -14.15 -8.51
C PRO A 10 3.03 -15.04 -7.26
N ILE A 11 2.76 -14.40 -6.14
CA ILE A 11 2.50 -15.09 -4.87
C ILE A 11 1.10 -15.71 -4.94
N THR A 12 1.03 -17.03 -4.74
CA THR A 12 -0.22 -17.81 -4.75
C THR A 12 -0.44 -18.47 -3.39
N ALA A 13 -1.58 -19.13 -3.22
CA ALA A 13 -1.87 -19.91 -2.01
C ALA A 13 -0.86 -21.04 -1.75
N GLU A 14 -0.15 -21.50 -2.78
CA GLU A 14 0.86 -22.56 -2.72
C GLU A 14 2.26 -22.02 -2.39
N THR A 15 2.46 -20.71 -2.53
CA THR A 15 3.73 -20.06 -2.20
C THR A 15 3.94 -20.11 -0.69
N LYS A 16 5.04 -20.71 -0.26
CA LYS A 16 5.36 -20.85 1.18
C LYS A 16 6.12 -19.64 1.71
N GLU A 17 7.06 -19.14 0.92
CA GLU A 17 8.02 -18.11 1.34
C GLU A 17 8.10 -16.97 0.35
N VAL A 18 8.26 -15.78 0.89
CA VAL A 18 8.66 -14.58 0.13
C VAL A 18 10.08 -14.22 0.53
N ARG A 19 10.95 -14.05 -0.45
CA ARG A 19 12.36 -13.74 -0.25
C ARG A 19 12.66 -12.33 -0.73
N VAL A 20 13.20 -11.52 0.16
CA VAL A 20 13.53 -10.12 -0.09
C VAL A 20 15.01 -9.91 0.13
N LEU A 21 15.72 -9.44 -0.90
CA LEU A 21 17.09 -8.97 -0.77
C LEU A 21 17.08 -7.55 -0.24
N ILE A 22 17.73 -7.34 0.90
CA ILE A 22 18.04 -6.01 1.45
C ILE A 22 19.50 -5.73 1.14
N GLN A 23 19.74 -4.69 0.32
CA GLN A 23 21.08 -4.33 -0.11
C GLN A 23 21.76 -3.46 0.95
N ALA A 24 23.05 -3.70 1.11
CA ALA A 24 23.91 -2.83 1.90
C ALA A 24 24.15 -1.51 1.16
N GLU A 25 24.22 -0.43 1.91
CA GLU A 25 24.58 0.90 1.44
C GLU A 25 25.84 1.36 2.17
N LYS A 26 26.40 2.52 1.79
CA LYS A 26 27.69 3.02 2.32
C LYS A 26 27.72 2.96 3.86
N ASP A 27 26.67 3.43 4.52
CA ASP A 27 26.60 3.57 5.98
C ASP A 27 25.62 2.57 6.64
N PHE A 28 25.00 1.71 5.84
CA PHE A 28 23.99 0.76 6.29
C PHE A 28 24.33 -0.67 5.86
N LYS A 29 24.43 -1.57 6.85
CA LYS A 29 24.61 -3.01 6.64
C LYS A 29 23.46 -3.77 7.28
N PRO A 30 22.59 -4.45 6.51
CA PRO A 30 21.39 -5.09 7.04
C PRO A 30 21.63 -5.99 8.26
N SER A 31 22.67 -6.84 8.21
CA SER A 31 23.02 -7.78 9.29
C SER A 31 23.51 -7.09 10.57
N ARG A 32 24.18 -5.94 10.43
CA ARG A 32 24.67 -5.15 11.55
C ARG A 32 23.57 -4.30 12.17
N ASP A 33 22.78 -3.62 11.33
CA ASP A 33 21.99 -2.47 11.75
C ASP A 33 20.50 -2.80 12.00
N LEU A 34 19.93 -3.81 11.32
CA LEU A 34 18.51 -4.10 11.45
C LEU A 34 18.16 -4.90 12.73
N ASP A 35 17.11 -4.47 13.41
CA ASP A 35 16.40 -5.33 14.36
C ASP A 35 15.40 -6.21 13.58
N LEU A 36 15.82 -7.44 13.29
CA LEU A 36 15.03 -8.41 12.52
C LEU A 36 13.68 -8.75 13.18
N LYS A 37 13.58 -8.64 14.52
CA LYS A 37 12.33 -8.92 15.24
C LYS A 37 11.27 -7.86 14.99
N SER A 38 11.70 -6.64 14.73
CA SER A 38 10.83 -5.51 14.43
C SER A 38 10.26 -5.54 13.01
N LEU A 39 10.96 -6.23 12.07
CA LEU A 39 10.57 -6.20 10.66
C LEU A 39 9.21 -6.83 10.42
N ARG A 40 8.42 -6.15 9.58
CA ARG A 40 7.15 -6.64 9.00
C ARG A 40 7.20 -6.39 7.51
N PHE A 41 6.70 -7.38 6.76
CA PHE A 41 6.65 -7.33 5.30
C PHE A 41 5.29 -7.81 4.78
N GLY A 42 4.79 -7.18 3.75
CA GLY A 42 3.55 -7.58 3.08
C GLY A 42 2.91 -6.46 2.28
N SER A 43 1.60 -6.61 2.03
CA SER A 43 0.79 -5.53 1.44
C SER A 43 0.97 -4.25 2.22
N SER A 44 1.16 -3.13 1.49
CA SER A 44 1.54 -1.85 2.12
C SER A 44 0.50 -1.37 3.14
N GLU A 45 -0.79 -1.61 2.89
CA GLU A 45 -1.85 -1.25 3.82
C GLU A 45 -1.81 -2.08 5.11
N GLU A 46 -1.66 -3.39 4.99
CA GLU A 46 -1.58 -4.30 6.14
C GLU A 46 -0.39 -3.97 7.05
N VAL A 47 0.76 -3.70 6.44
CA VAL A 47 2.00 -3.38 7.16
C VAL A 47 1.89 -2.04 7.90
N ASN A 48 1.20 -1.05 7.34
CA ASN A 48 0.96 0.24 7.98
C ASN A 48 0.17 0.13 9.30
N TYR A 49 -0.63 -0.93 9.44
CA TYR A 49 -1.42 -1.21 10.66
C TYR A 49 -0.76 -2.27 11.57
N GLY A 50 0.55 -2.49 11.42
CA GLY A 50 1.30 -3.42 12.26
C GLY A 50 1.09 -4.90 11.94
N LYS A 51 0.40 -5.19 10.83
CA LYS A 51 0.23 -6.54 10.28
C LYS A 51 1.40 -6.90 9.35
N GLY A 52 1.23 -7.94 8.56
CA GLY A 52 2.25 -8.47 7.68
C GLY A 52 3.11 -9.54 8.33
N SER A 53 3.89 -10.23 7.52
CA SER A 53 4.74 -11.33 7.96
C SER A 53 5.92 -10.85 8.80
N LYS A 54 6.22 -11.58 9.85
CA LYS A 54 7.49 -11.50 10.58
C LYS A 54 8.57 -12.22 9.81
N VAL A 55 9.83 -11.93 10.11
CA VAL A 55 10.98 -12.66 9.61
C VAL A 55 10.92 -14.13 10.09
N VAL A 56 10.98 -15.08 9.15
CA VAL A 56 11.04 -16.51 9.43
C VAL A 56 12.42 -17.10 9.16
N GLY A 57 13.28 -16.41 8.43
CA GLY A 57 14.64 -16.81 8.17
C GLY A 57 15.46 -15.72 7.52
N THR A 58 16.77 -15.91 7.49
CA THR A 58 17.71 -15.01 6.82
C THR A 58 18.86 -15.78 6.19
N LEU A 59 19.39 -15.24 5.09
CA LEU A 59 20.61 -15.75 4.45
C LEU A 59 21.55 -14.57 4.18
N GLN A 60 22.82 -14.71 4.55
CA GLN A 60 23.82 -13.69 4.26
C GLN A 60 24.27 -13.79 2.78
N LYS A 61 24.38 -12.66 2.10
CA LYS A 61 24.87 -12.57 0.71
C LYS A 61 25.92 -11.45 0.62
N GLY A 62 27.14 -11.77 0.95
CA GLY A 62 28.20 -10.73 1.07
C GLY A 62 27.83 -9.73 2.17
N ASN A 63 27.74 -8.44 1.80
CA ASN A 63 27.28 -7.39 2.70
C ASN A 63 25.75 -7.25 2.72
N ASP A 64 25.06 -7.84 1.75
CA ASP A 64 23.60 -7.84 1.64
C ASP A 64 23.00 -8.95 2.47
N MET A 65 21.70 -8.91 2.69
CA MET A 65 20.98 -9.94 3.41
C MET A 65 19.68 -10.30 2.69
N ILE A 66 19.42 -11.59 2.54
CA ILE A 66 18.12 -12.09 2.13
C ILE A 66 17.31 -12.33 3.38
N VAL A 67 16.16 -11.72 3.47
CA VAL A 67 15.18 -11.92 4.55
C VAL A 67 14.03 -12.74 3.99
N ILE A 68 13.61 -13.75 4.74
CA ILE A 68 12.56 -14.68 4.36
C ILE A 68 11.32 -14.42 5.23
N PHE A 69 10.16 -14.37 4.58
CA PHE A 69 8.86 -14.13 5.18
C PHE A 69 7.88 -15.24 4.83
N ASP A 70 6.90 -15.51 5.69
CA ASP A 70 5.79 -16.41 5.39
C ASP A 70 4.86 -15.75 4.35
N ALA A 71 4.68 -16.40 3.20
CA ALA A 71 3.92 -15.83 2.09
C ALA A 71 2.46 -15.56 2.45
N LYS A 72 1.83 -16.44 3.23
CA LYS A 72 0.44 -16.27 3.70
C LYS A 72 0.27 -15.02 4.55
N ALA A 73 1.20 -14.81 5.48
CA ALA A 73 1.15 -13.67 6.40
C ALA A 73 1.53 -12.33 5.73
N CYS A 74 2.07 -12.36 4.50
CA CYS A 74 2.34 -11.15 3.72
C CYS A 74 1.07 -10.49 3.16
N HIS A 75 -0.01 -11.24 2.99
CA HIS A 75 -1.29 -10.75 2.43
C HIS A 75 -1.13 -10.06 1.06
N ILE A 76 -0.12 -10.46 0.28
CA ILE A 76 0.10 -9.95 -1.08
C ILE A 76 -0.93 -10.59 -2.00
N LYS A 77 -1.83 -9.76 -2.52
CA LYS A 77 -2.89 -10.16 -3.46
C LYS A 77 -2.43 -9.93 -4.90
N GLY A 78 -3.26 -10.39 -5.86
CA GLY A 78 -2.95 -10.24 -7.28
C GLY A 78 -2.92 -8.80 -7.78
N ASP A 79 -3.57 -7.89 -7.08
CA ASP A 79 -3.63 -6.45 -7.34
C ASP A 79 -2.56 -5.64 -6.58
N GLU A 80 -1.75 -6.29 -5.74
CA GLU A 80 -0.64 -5.63 -5.05
C GLU A 80 0.47 -5.26 -6.05
N PHE A 81 1.00 -4.06 -5.96
CA PHE A 81 2.06 -3.56 -6.83
C PHE A 81 3.22 -2.87 -6.07
N ALA A 82 3.06 -2.57 -4.79
CA ALA A 82 4.06 -1.89 -3.98
C ALA A 82 4.14 -2.47 -2.54
N PRO A 83 4.49 -3.77 -2.39
CA PRO A 83 4.64 -4.35 -1.07
C PRO A 83 5.72 -3.61 -0.28
N LYS A 84 5.51 -3.54 1.03
CA LYS A 84 6.30 -2.72 1.94
C LYS A 84 6.97 -3.56 3.01
N ILE A 85 8.20 -3.18 3.34
CA ILE A 85 8.85 -3.57 4.59
C ILE A 85 8.88 -2.37 5.54
N ILE A 86 8.65 -2.61 6.82
CA ILE A 86 8.80 -1.61 7.89
C ILE A 86 9.42 -2.26 9.11
N GLY A 87 10.16 -1.50 9.89
CA GLY A 87 10.76 -1.94 11.14
C GLY A 87 11.68 -0.89 11.73
N GLN A 88 12.65 -1.34 12.50
CA GLN A 88 13.61 -0.46 13.16
C GLN A 88 15.04 -0.98 13.01
N THR A 89 15.98 -0.08 13.13
CA THR A 89 17.38 -0.44 13.40
C THR A 89 17.52 -0.91 14.85
N LYS A 90 18.67 -1.49 15.19
CA LYS A 90 19.03 -1.83 16.59
C LYS A 90 19.17 -0.60 17.49
N THR A 91 19.32 0.59 16.90
CA THR A 91 19.35 1.89 17.59
C THR A 91 17.96 2.51 17.76
N GLY A 92 16.90 1.88 17.20
CA GLY A 92 15.52 2.32 17.34
C GLY A 92 15.04 3.25 16.21
N ASP A 93 15.90 3.56 15.24
CA ASP A 93 15.51 4.38 14.09
C ASP A 93 14.57 3.63 13.17
N MET A 94 13.49 4.29 12.74
CA MET A 94 12.54 3.68 11.81
C MET A 94 13.17 3.44 10.44
N VAL A 95 12.97 2.23 9.91
CA VAL A 95 13.34 1.87 8.54
C VAL A 95 12.11 1.39 7.78
N PHE A 96 12.01 1.80 6.53
CA PHE A 96 10.97 1.31 5.63
C PHE A 96 11.46 1.32 4.18
N GLY A 97 10.78 0.57 3.35
CA GLY A 97 11.00 0.57 1.91
C GLY A 97 9.87 -0.11 1.18
N TYR A 98 9.66 0.32 -0.04
CA TYR A 98 8.76 -0.32 -1.00
C TYR A 98 9.58 -1.07 -2.04
N MET A 99 8.97 -2.08 -2.65
CA MET A 99 9.60 -2.77 -3.76
C MET A 99 8.64 -2.98 -4.91
N ARG A 100 9.19 -3.14 -6.10
CA ARG A 100 8.43 -3.57 -7.26
C ARG A 100 8.29 -5.08 -7.28
N LEU A 101 7.17 -5.55 -7.79
CA LEU A 101 6.93 -6.96 -8.04
C LEU A 101 7.40 -7.32 -9.46
N PRO A 102 8.24 -8.35 -9.64
CA PRO A 102 8.80 -8.68 -10.96
C PRO A 102 7.75 -9.04 -12.03
N TRP A 103 6.58 -9.44 -11.63
CA TRP A 103 5.46 -9.82 -12.49
C TRP A 103 4.46 -8.71 -12.82
N VAL A 104 4.67 -7.50 -12.28
CA VAL A 104 3.80 -6.35 -12.54
C VAL A 104 4.41 -5.49 -13.63
N ASP A 105 3.64 -5.19 -14.68
CA ASP A 105 4.04 -4.20 -15.67
C ASP A 105 3.80 -2.79 -15.10
N TYR A 106 4.88 -2.08 -14.82
CA TYR A 106 4.83 -0.69 -14.36
C TYR A 106 4.87 0.34 -15.49
N THR A 107 4.92 -0.09 -16.75
CA THR A 107 4.96 0.82 -17.90
C THR A 107 3.72 1.74 -17.97
N PRO A 108 2.47 1.22 -17.83
CA PRO A 108 1.29 2.07 -17.80
C PRO A 108 1.20 2.87 -16.49
N PRO A 109 0.34 3.88 -16.40
CA PRO A 109 -0.01 4.50 -15.13
C PRO A 109 -0.61 3.47 -14.19
N ILE A 110 -0.25 3.51 -12.92
CA ILE A 110 -0.83 2.68 -11.87
C ILE A 110 -1.32 3.62 -10.76
N LEU A 111 -2.60 3.97 -10.81
CA LEU A 111 -3.20 4.82 -9.80
C LEU A 111 -3.65 3.99 -8.60
N SER A 112 -3.36 4.50 -7.42
CA SER A 112 -3.77 3.90 -6.15
C SER A 112 -4.32 4.95 -5.22
N ALA A 113 -5.53 4.72 -4.70
CA ALA A 113 -6.14 5.59 -3.71
C ALA A 113 -5.82 5.07 -2.30
N ARG A 114 -5.35 5.97 -1.44
CA ARG A 114 -5.12 5.65 -0.02
C ARG A 114 -6.43 5.71 0.76
N LYS A 115 -6.42 5.12 1.95
CA LYS A 115 -7.50 5.20 2.90
C LYS A 115 -8.00 6.64 3.08
N PRO A 116 -9.31 6.88 3.04
CA PRO A 116 -9.87 8.20 3.27
C PRO A 116 -9.52 8.75 4.66
N ILE A 117 -9.15 10.02 4.71
CA ILE A 117 -8.95 10.77 5.95
C ILE A 117 -10.20 11.60 6.19
N VAL A 118 -10.95 11.31 7.24
CA VAL A 118 -12.16 12.06 7.58
C VAL A 118 -11.76 13.37 8.25
N ARG A 119 -12.15 14.51 7.65
CA ARG A 119 -11.84 15.85 8.14
C ARG A 119 -12.99 16.44 8.98
N SER A 120 -14.22 16.10 8.61
CA SER A 120 -15.44 16.48 9.33
C SER A 120 -16.56 15.50 9.02
N SER A 121 -17.77 15.73 9.56
CA SER A 121 -18.95 14.91 9.26
C SER A 121 -19.32 14.88 7.77
N ALA A 122 -18.92 15.87 6.99
CA ALA A 122 -19.30 15.99 5.57
C ALA A 122 -18.10 16.12 4.62
N SER A 123 -16.88 15.97 5.10
CA SER A 123 -15.69 16.11 4.26
C SER A 123 -14.63 15.08 4.55
N LEU A 124 -14.03 14.55 3.46
CA LEU A 124 -12.89 13.65 3.50
C LEU A 124 -11.78 14.15 2.57
N GLU A 125 -10.62 13.63 2.79
CA GLU A 125 -9.45 13.79 1.94
C GLU A 125 -8.97 12.42 1.49
N VAL A 126 -8.66 12.28 0.21
CA VAL A 126 -8.07 11.06 -0.35
C VAL A 126 -6.79 11.43 -1.08
N LEU A 127 -5.73 10.69 -0.81
CA LEU A 127 -4.48 10.78 -1.55
C LEU A 127 -4.49 9.73 -2.65
N VAL A 128 -4.15 10.14 -3.87
CA VAL A 128 -4.00 9.24 -5.02
C VAL A 128 -2.57 9.33 -5.52
N ASP A 129 -1.88 8.20 -5.50
CA ASP A 129 -0.51 8.04 -5.98
C ASP A 129 -0.50 7.44 -7.39
N ASN A 130 0.50 7.79 -8.20
CA ASN A 130 0.82 7.08 -9.44
C ASN A 130 2.14 6.33 -9.29
N TYR A 131 2.09 5.01 -9.21
CA TYR A 131 3.25 4.13 -9.11
C TYR A 131 3.76 3.64 -10.49
N GLY A 132 3.05 3.98 -11.56
CA GLY A 132 3.45 3.68 -12.93
C GLY A 132 4.54 4.61 -13.47
N LEU A 133 5.13 4.23 -14.59
CA LEU A 133 6.21 4.99 -15.25
C LEU A 133 5.70 6.08 -16.20
N LYS A 134 4.41 6.05 -16.53
CA LYS A 134 3.76 7.07 -17.37
C LYS A 134 2.85 7.96 -16.54
N THR A 135 2.70 9.20 -16.98
CA THR A 135 1.67 10.11 -16.46
C THR A 135 0.30 9.53 -16.77
N SER A 136 -0.61 9.55 -15.78
CA SER A 136 -1.99 9.11 -15.99
C SER A 136 -2.76 10.10 -16.86
N GLY A 137 -3.79 9.60 -17.56
CA GLY A 137 -4.86 10.44 -18.09
C GLY A 137 -5.69 11.06 -16.96
N LYS A 138 -6.63 11.93 -17.35
CA LYS A 138 -7.70 12.35 -16.44
C LYS A 138 -8.55 11.14 -16.06
N SER A 139 -8.89 11.04 -14.79
CA SER A 139 -9.66 9.91 -14.25
C SER A 139 -10.64 10.41 -13.20
N LYS A 140 -11.47 9.53 -12.69
CA LYS A 140 -12.48 9.87 -11.68
C LYS A 140 -12.33 8.95 -10.47
N LEU A 141 -12.41 9.55 -9.28
CA LEU A 141 -12.54 8.83 -8.02
C LEU A 141 -14.01 8.81 -7.59
N GLU A 142 -14.53 7.66 -7.27
CA GLU A 142 -15.83 7.46 -6.63
C GLU A 142 -15.63 6.86 -5.24
N LEU A 143 -16.32 7.38 -4.24
CA LEU A 143 -16.29 6.90 -2.86
C LEU A 143 -17.66 6.34 -2.48
N TYR A 144 -17.68 5.10 -2.05
CA TYR A 144 -18.88 4.38 -1.63
C TYR A 144 -18.82 4.04 -0.14
N LEU A 145 -19.96 4.07 0.52
CA LEU A 145 -20.19 3.32 1.76
C LEU A 145 -20.70 1.92 1.42
N VAL A 146 -20.13 0.92 2.09
CA VAL A 146 -20.50 -0.48 1.92
C VAL A 146 -21.21 -0.97 3.20
N GLU A 147 -22.44 -1.44 3.06
CA GLU A 147 -23.28 -1.97 4.15
C GLU A 147 -23.82 -3.34 3.72
N GLY A 148 -23.16 -4.43 4.16
CA GLY A 148 -23.42 -5.77 3.63
C GLY A 148 -23.16 -5.82 2.12
N ASP A 149 -24.16 -6.25 1.35
CA ASP A 149 -24.06 -6.33 -0.12
C ASP A 149 -24.41 -5.01 -0.84
N LYS A 150 -24.76 -3.97 -0.08
CA LYS A 150 -25.17 -2.67 -0.65
C LYS A 150 -23.98 -1.72 -0.70
N GLN A 151 -23.81 -1.11 -1.89
CA GLN A 151 -22.83 -0.04 -2.12
C GLN A 151 -23.58 1.24 -2.45
N ARG A 152 -23.29 2.30 -1.73
CA ARG A 152 -23.94 3.60 -1.91
C ARG A 152 -22.88 4.66 -2.16
N LEU A 153 -22.93 5.28 -3.35
CA LEU A 153 -22.05 6.38 -3.71
C LEU A 153 -22.32 7.58 -2.80
N ILE A 154 -21.29 8.06 -2.10
CA ILE A 154 -21.41 9.20 -1.16
C ILE A 154 -20.59 10.42 -1.58
N ALA A 155 -19.58 10.23 -2.43
CA ALA A 155 -18.78 11.34 -2.98
C ALA A 155 -18.07 10.92 -4.27
N HIS A 156 -17.69 11.91 -5.07
CA HIS A 156 -16.80 11.71 -6.23
C HIS A 156 -15.94 12.95 -6.44
N ALA A 157 -14.82 12.77 -7.16
CA ALA A 157 -13.95 13.86 -7.60
C ALA A 157 -13.24 13.48 -8.89
N ASP A 158 -12.90 14.49 -9.70
CA ASP A 158 -12.01 14.30 -10.83
C ASP A 158 -10.56 14.21 -10.32
N ILE A 159 -9.83 13.22 -10.83
CA ILE A 159 -8.40 13.08 -10.60
C ILE A 159 -7.69 13.74 -11.79
N PRO A 160 -6.87 14.78 -11.57
CA PRO A 160 -6.07 15.35 -12.65
C PRO A 160 -5.04 14.34 -13.15
N ALA A 161 -4.36 14.63 -14.25
CA ALA A 161 -3.23 13.83 -14.68
C ALA A 161 -2.14 13.82 -13.59
N VAL A 162 -1.78 12.63 -13.13
CA VAL A 162 -0.78 12.42 -12.08
C VAL A 162 0.50 11.89 -12.74
N LYS A 163 1.61 12.61 -12.61
CA LYS A 163 2.89 12.17 -13.17
C LYS A 163 3.41 10.94 -12.45
N SER A 164 4.34 10.25 -13.11
CA SER A 164 5.05 9.11 -12.53
C SER A 164 5.63 9.47 -11.15
N TYR A 165 5.32 8.63 -10.15
CA TYR A 165 5.73 8.79 -8.74
C TYR A 165 5.26 10.07 -8.04
N GLU A 166 4.32 10.80 -8.62
CA GLU A 166 3.68 11.92 -7.95
C GLU A 166 2.39 11.48 -7.24
N GLN A 167 1.94 12.32 -6.32
CA GLN A 167 0.72 12.17 -5.55
C GLN A 167 -0.16 13.39 -5.72
N VAL A 168 -1.45 13.18 -5.76
CA VAL A 168 -2.46 14.25 -5.72
C VAL A 168 -3.36 14.07 -4.51
N LYS A 169 -3.73 15.18 -3.89
CA LYS A 169 -4.68 15.26 -2.80
C LYS A 169 -6.04 15.70 -3.34
N LEU A 170 -7.07 14.93 -3.04
CA LEU A 170 -8.45 15.20 -3.41
C LEU A 170 -9.27 15.52 -2.16
N ALA A 171 -9.95 16.66 -2.16
CA ALA A 171 -10.96 16.99 -1.16
C ALA A 171 -12.32 16.51 -1.66
N LEU A 172 -13.05 15.78 -0.83
CA LEU A 172 -14.35 15.21 -1.14
C LEU A 172 -15.39 15.72 -0.16
N ASN A 173 -16.50 16.24 -0.68
CA ASN A 173 -17.68 16.53 0.12
C ASN A 173 -18.65 15.35 -0.01
N THR A 174 -19.11 14.81 1.12
CA THR A 174 -20.02 13.67 1.14
C THR A 174 -21.48 14.10 1.19
N SER A 175 -22.33 13.32 0.54
CA SER A 175 -23.80 13.43 0.70
C SER A 175 -24.29 12.86 2.04
N GLU A 176 -23.44 12.18 2.76
CA GLU A 176 -23.72 11.53 4.04
C GLU A 176 -23.05 12.25 5.21
N GLN A 177 -23.72 12.26 6.35
CA GLN A 177 -23.14 12.75 7.59
C GLN A 177 -22.40 11.61 8.31
N LEU A 178 -21.08 11.67 8.30
CA LEU A 178 -20.25 10.71 9.01
C LEU A 178 -20.22 11.05 10.50
N GLN A 179 -20.34 10.03 11.34
CA GLN A 179 -20.38 10.18 12.79
C GLN A 179 -19.08 9.71 13.43
N GLU A 180 -18.49 10.55 14.27
CA GLU A 180 -17.30 10.16 15.02
C GLU A 180 -17.59 8.97 15.94
N GLY A 181 -16.64 8.03 16.00
CA GLY A 181 -16.76 6.79 16.76
C GLY A 181 -17.50 5.64 16.05
N LYS A 182 -18.21 5.91 14.94
CA LYS A 182 -18.88 4.88 14.15
C LYS A 182 -17.90 4.18 13.19
N ASN A 183 -18.05 2.87 13.03
CA ASN A 183 -17.29 2.10 12.03
C ASN A 183 -17.92 2.26 10.65
N TYR A 184 -17.07 2.52 9.66
CA TYR A 184 -17.46 2.60 8.25
C TYR A 184 -16.61 1.66 7.42
N HIS A 185 -17.25 1.10 6.39
CA HIS A 185 -16.59 0.38 5.32
C HIS A 185 -16.65 1.25 4.06
N PHE A 186 -15.50 1.75 3.64
CA PHE A 186 -15.39 2.54 2.43
C PHE A 186 -14.89 1.67 1.28
N MET A 187 -15.43 1.90 0.10
CA MET A 187 -14.86 1.43 -1.15
C MET A 187 -14.58 2.63 -2.03
N LEU A 188 -13.36 2.73 -2.50
CA LEU A 188 -12.89 3.71 -3.46
C LEU A 188 -12.77 3.03 -4.81
N ARG A 189 -13.31 3.65 -5.86
CA ARG A 189 -13.18 3.16 -7.23
C ARG A 189 -12.55 4.25 -8.09
N ILE A 190 -11.43 3.91 -8.73
CA ILE A 190 -10.80 4.77 -9.73
C ILE A 190 -11.23 4.28 -11.12
N LYS A 191 -11.80 5.21 -11.90
CA LYS A 191 -12.19 4.99 -13.29
C LYS A 191 -11.24 5.72 -14.20
N MET A 192 -10.53 5.00 -15.05
CA MET A 192 -9.68 5.52 -16.11
C MET A 192 -10.33 5.23 -17.47
N GLU A 193 -10.10 6.12 -18.43
CA GLU A 193 -10.59 5.92 -19.78
C GLU A 193 -9.89 4.71 -20.41
N ASN A 194 -10.66 3.77 -20.95
CA ASN A 194 -10.19 2.55 -21.61
C ASN A 194 -9.40 1.55 -20.74
N GLU A 195 -9.46 1.68 -19.42
CA GLU A 195 -8.84 0.75 -18.48
C GLU A 195 -9.90 0.15 -17.53
N PRO A 196 -9.69 -1.04 -16.99
CA PRO A 196 -10.57 -1.59 -15.97
C PRO A 196 -10.62 -0.68 -14.71
N ASP A 197 -11.78 -0.64 -14.08
CA ASP A 197 -11.94 0.05 -12.80
C ASP A 197 -11.04 -0.60 -11.74
N THR A 198 -10.37 0.22 -10.95
CA THR A 198 -9.57 -0.25 -9.80
C THR A 198 -10.29 0.07 -8.49
N GLU A 199 -10.45 -0.93 -7.64
CA GLU A 199 -11.18 -0.82 -6.37
C GLU A 199 -10.28 -1.01 -5.16
N PHE A 200 -10.51 -0.20 -4.14
CA PHE A 200 -9.80 -0.24 -2.84
C PHE A 200 -10.82 -0.24 -1.73
N THR A 201 -10.71 -1.16 -0.77
CA THR A 201 -11.64 -1.28 0.36
C THR A 201 -10.94 -1.01 1.67
N TYR A 202 -11.56 -0.18 2.52
CA TYR A 202 -11.02 0.21 3.81
C TYR A 202 -12.10 0.15 4.88
N SER A 203 -11.74 -0.37 6.03
CA SER A 203 -12.62 -0.39 7.21
C SER A 203 -11.95 0.36 8.35
N ASP A 204 -12.65 1.31 8.93
CA ASP A 204 -12.12 2.08 10.06
C ASP A 204 -13.22 2.68 10.94
N THR A 205 -12.82 2.96 12.18
CA THR A 205 -13.60 3.81 13.08
C THR A 205 -13.39 5.26 12.68
N CYS A 206 -14.47 5.98 12.43
CA CYS A 206 -14.43 7.38 12.04
C CYS A 206 -13.81 8.24 13.15
N LYS A 207 -12.77 8.98 12.79
CA LYS A 207 -12.15 10.00 13.63
C LYS A 207 -11.91 11.24 12.79
N TYR A 208 -12.29 12.42 13.28
CA TYR A 208 -11.99 13.66 12.60
C TYR A 208 -10.55 14.05 12.81
N ILE A 209 -9.75 13.96 11.76
CA ILE A 209 -8.34 14.34 11.78
C ILE A 209 -8.23 15.80 11.34
N ARG A 210 -7.83 16.67 12.25
CA ARG A 210 -7.62 18.11 12.04
C ARG A 210 -6.32 18.40 11.30
#